data_180152dc1c560065c2f7d6afbefeb715
#
_entry.id   180152dc1c560065c2f7d6afbefeb715
#
_cell.length_a   1.000
_cell.length_b   1.000
_cell.length_c   1.000
_cell.angle_alpha   90.00
_cell.angle_beta   90.00
_cell.angle_gamma   90.00
#
_symmetry.space_group_name_H-M   'P 1'
#
loop_
_entity.id
_entity.type
_entity.pdbx_description
1 polymer ?
#
loop_
_entity_poly.entity_id
_entity_poly.type
_entity_poly.pdbx_seq_one_letter_code
_entity_poly.pdbx_strand_id
1 'polypeptide(L)'
;GAMLGALGFSMIAIFNNAERIPLNLSPVFIAAFASCFALALGAVWEIYEFTMDSVFGTNMQKYMLDNGTALIGQAALQDTMKDIIVDAIGALVMSTIGYISLKYKKGWVEKLMIRFHVKKPEKNGKTKKGKDE
;
A
#
# COMPACT_ATOMS: atom_id res chain seq x y z
N GLY A 1 -3.07 -7.78 0.67
CA GLY A 1 -3.74 -6.82 1.57
C GLY A 1 -2.78 -6.00 2.41
N ALA A 2 -2.02 -6.60 3.34
CA ALA A 2 -1.14 -5.86 4.25
C ALA A 2 -0.04 -5.07 3.54
N MET A 3 0.61 -5.64 2.53
CA MET A 3 1.64 -4.94 1.73
C MET A 3 1.04 -3.77 0.95
N LEU A 4 -0.12 -3.94 0.32
CA LEU A 4 -0.81 -2.88 -0.41
C LEU A 4 -1.27 -1.77 0.53
N GLY A 5 -1.76 -2.11 1.73
CA GLY A 5 -2.08 -1.14 2.78
C GLY A 5 -0.86 -0.33 3.23
N ALA A 6 0.29 -0.99 3.42
CA ALA A 6 1.54 -0.31 3.77
C ALA A 6 2.04 0.61 2.64
N LEU A 7 1.93 0.18 1.38
CA LEU A 7 2.27 1.01 0.22
C LEU A 7 1.37 2.24 0.11
N GLY A 8 0.06 2.07 0.23
CA GLY A 8 -0.90 3.19 0.20
C GLY A 8 -0.65 4.19 1.32
N PHE A 9 -0.39 3.68 2.54
CA PHE A 9 -0.03 4.53 3.67
C PHE A 9 1.27 5.30 3.44
N SER A 10 2.31 4.63 2.95
CA SER A 10 3.61 5.26 2.67
C SER A 10 3.49 6.32 1.58
N MET A 11 2.74 6.05 0.52
CA MET A 11 2.51 6.97 -0.58
C MET A 11 1.84 8.26 -0.10
N ILE A 12 0.73 8.16 0.63
CA ILE A 12 0.03 9.35 1.12
C ILE A 12 0.82 10.10 2.19
N ALA A 13 1.62 9.39 3.03
CA ALA A 13 2.47 10.03 4.02
C ALA A 13 3.60 10.83 3.35
N ILE A 14 4.17 10.35 2.24
CA ILE A 14 5.16 11.09 1.45
C ILE A 14 4.53 12.36 0.87
N PHE A 15 3.33 12.28 0.29
CA PHE A 15 2.63 13.46 -0.22
C PHE A 15 2.29 14.46 0.88
N ASN A 16 1.88 14.00 2.05
CA ASN A 16 1.56 14.87 3.19
C ASN A 16 2.78 15.62 3.75
N ASN A 17 3.99 15.07 3.58
CA ASN A 17 5.24 15.66 4.04
C ASN A 17 6.03 16.36 2.92
N ALA A 18 5.51 16.41 1.70
CA ALA A 18 6.18 17.05 0.58
C ALA A 18 6.16 18.58 0.74
N GLU A 19 7.33 19.21 0.74
CA GLU A 19 7.49 20.68 0.88
C GLU A 19 6.77 21.48 -0.23
N ARG A 20 6.50 20.84 -1.38
CA ARG A 20 5.87 21.49 -2.55
C ARG A 20 4.35 21.55 -2.48
N ILE A 21 3.71 20.69 -1.67
CA ILE A 21 2.26 20.62 -1.55
C ILE A 21 1.94 20.52 -0.06
N PRO A 22 1.58 21.60 0.61
CA PRO A 22 1.28 21.61 2.05
C PRO A 22 -0.09 20.95 2.29
N LEU A 23 -0.16 19.62 2.17
CA LEU A 23 -1.33 18.84 2.52
C LEU A 23 -1.28 18.52 4.02
N ASN A 24 -2.01 19.27 4.83
CA ASN A 24 -2.19 18.96 6.24
C ASN A 24 -3.31 17.93 6.43
N LEU A 25 -3.06 16.69 5.97
CA LEU A 25 -4.04 15.62 6.07
C LEU A 25 -4.12 15.07 7.49
N SER A 26 -5.34 14.82 7.95
CA SER A 26 -5.54 14.19 9.26
C SER A 26 -5.05 12.74 9.25
N PRO A 27 -4.55 12.21 10.39
CA PRO A 27 -4.14 10.80 10.49
C PRO A 27 -5.27 9.82 10.13
N VAL A 28 -6.53 10.19 10.41
CA VAL A 28 -7.70 9.40 10.04
C VAL A 28 -7.86 9.32 8.52
N PHE A 29 -7.71 10.47 7.83
CA PHE A 29 -7.80 10.50 6.38
C PHE A 29 -6.71 9.66 5.72
N ILE A 30 -5.48 9.75 6.20
CA ILE A 30 -4.34 8.96 5.70
C ILE A 30 -4.63 7.47 5.85
N ALA A 31 -5.13 7.04 7.01
CA ALA A 31 -5.47 5.65 7.27
C ALA A 31 -6.63 5.16 6.38
N ALA A 32 -7.70 5.96 6.24
CA ALA A 32 -8.83 5.63 5.38
C ALA A 32 -8.42 5.55 3.91
N PHE A 33 -7.63 6.51 3.42
CA PHE A 33 -7.11 6.50 2.06
C PHE A 33 -6.28 5.23 1.80
N ALA A 34 -5.36 4.89 2.70
CA ALA A 34 -4.53 3.69 2.57
C ALA A 34 -5.36 2.41 2.50
N SER A 35 -6.43 2.31 3.31
CA SER A 35 -7.35 1.16 3.26
C SER A 35 -8.10 1.09 1.93
N CYS A 36 -8.69 2.19 1.49
CA CYS A 36 -9.41 2.25 0.21
C CYS A 36 -8.48 1.96 -0.99
N PHE A 37 -7.26 2.48 -0.96
CA PHE A 37 -6.27 2.25 -2.01
C PHE A 37 -5.88 0.77 -2.10
N ALA A 38 -5.64 0.13 -0.95
CA ALA A 38 -5.32 -1.30 -0.92
C ALA A 38 -6.47 -2.17 -1.45
N LEU A 39 -7.71 -1.86 -1.05
CA LEU A 39 -8.90 -2.57 -1.56
C LEU A 39 -9.10 -2.36 -3.07
N ALA A 40 -8.88 -1.14 -3.55
CA ALA A 40 -8.99 -0.85 -4.99
C ALA A 40 -7.97 -1.65 -5.80
N LEU A 41 -6.72 -1.76 -5.33
CA LEU A 41 -5.70 -2.57 -6.00
C LEU A 41 -6.02 -4.06 -5.94
N GLY A 42 -6.55 -4.56 -4.81
CA GLY A 42 -7.05 -5.93 -4.71
C GLY A 42 -8.16 -6.22 -5.72
N ALA A 43 -9.14 -5.32 -5.81
CA ALA A 43 -10.22 -5.45 -6.79
C ALA A 43 -9.73 -5.41 -8.25
N VAL A 44 -8.73 -4.57 -8.56
CA VAL A 44 -8.08 -4.54 -9.89
C VAL A 44 -7.39 -5.87 -10.19
N TRP A 45 -6.78 -6.51 -9.19
CA TRP A 45 -6.17 -7.82 -9.33
C TRP A 45 -7.21 -8.89 -9.66
N GLU A 46 -8.35 -8.91 -8.96
CA GLU A 46 -9.46 -9.83 -9.25
C GLU A 46 -10.03 -9.65 -10.66
N ILE A 47 -10.16 -8.38 -11.11
CA ILE A 47 -10.56 -8.08 -12.50
C ILE A 47 -9.54 -8.65 -13.50
N TYR A 48 -8.25 -8.54 -13.19
CA TYR A 48 -7.20 -9.12 -14.03
C TYR A 48 -7.33 -10.63 -14.10
N GLU A 49 -7.48 -11.33 -12.97
CA GLU A 49 -7.66 -12.80 -12.94
C GLU A 49 -8.89 -13.23 -13.73
N PHE A 50 -10.03 -12.56 -13.53
CA PHE A 50 -11.25 -12.81 -14.28
C PHE A 50 -11.04 -12.64 -15.80
N THR A 51 -10.33 -11.61 -16.20
CA THR A 51 -10.04 -11.36 -17.63
C THR A 51 -9.16 -12.44 -18.21
N MET A 52 -8.13 -12.85 -17.49
CA MET A 52 -7.24 -13.93 -17.92
C MET A 52 -7.99 -15.25 -18.06
N ASP A 53 -8.85 -15.58 -17.10
CA ASP A 53 -9.68 -16.78 -17.14
C ASP A 53 -10.65 -16.76 -18.34
N SER A 54 -11.26 -15.59 -18.62
CA SER A 54 -12.22 -15.43 -19.70
C SER A 54 -11.60 -15.44 -21.10
N VAL A 55 -10.40 -14.86 -21.27
CA VAL A 55 -9.75 -14.70 -22.58
C VAL A 55 -8.85 -15.89 -22.92
N PHE A 56 -8.12 -16.39 -21.95
CA PHE A 56 -7.11 -17.42 -22.14
C PHE A 56 -7.51 -18.80 -21.59
N GLY A 57 -8.69 -18.92 -20.96
CA GLY A 57 -9.17 -20.17 -20.37
C GLY A 57 -8.28 -20.65 -19.22
N THR A 58 -7.68 -19.72 -18.48
CA THR A 58 -6.93 -20.04 -17.27
C THR A 58 -7.89 -20.38 -16.12
N ASN A 59 -7.40 -20.69 -14.94
CA ASN A 59 -8.20 -20.96 -13.76
C ASN A 59 -7.60 -20.22 -12.54
N MET A 60 -7.30 -18.94 -12.73
CA MET A 60 -6.68 -18.11 -11.70
C MET A 60 -7.62 -17.88 -10.50
N GLN A 61 -8.91 -17.64 -10.79
CA GLN A 61 -9.96 -17.52 -9.77
C GLN A 61 -10.44 -18.86 -9.20
N LYS A 62 -9.82 -19.97 -9.60
CA LYS A 62 -10.15 -21.33 -9.14
C LYS A 62 -11.64 -21.69 -9.26
N TYR A 63 -12.27 -21.26 -10.36
CA TYR A 63 -13.67 -21.57 -10.64
C TYR A 63 -13.87 -23.03 -11.15
N MET A 64 -12.80 -23.75 -11.42
CA MET A 64 -12.79 -25.17 -11.77
C MET A 64 -11.87 -25.97 -10.86
N LEU A 65 -12.25 -27.22 -10.60
CA LEU A 65 -11.40 -28.21 -9.95
C LEU A 65 -10.32 -28.74 -10.92
N ASP A 66 -9.26 -29.34 -10.38
CA ASP A 66 -8.15 -29.91 -11.18
C ASP A 66 -8.59 -31.00 -12.18
N ASN A 67 -9.75 -31.61 -11.94
CA ASN A 67 -10.35 -32.58 -12.83
C ASN A 67 -11.22 -31.99 -13.97
N GLY A 68 -11.25 -30.67 -14.08
CA GLY A 68 -12.02 -29.91 -15.07
C GLY A 68 -13.50 -29.72 -14.72
N THR A 69 -13.95 -30.12 -13.53
CA THR A 69 -15.34 -29.89 -13.09
C THR A 69 -15.54 -28.44 -12.69
N ALA A 70 -16.46 -27.73 -13.36
CA ALA A 70 -16.79 -26.35 -13.01
C ALA A 70 -17.51 -26.28 -11.65
N LEU A 71 -17.10 -25.33 -10.83
CA LEU A 71 -17.78 -24.99 -9.59
C LEU A 71 -19.02 -24.13 -9.88
N ILE A 72 -20.06 -24.25 -9.06
CA ILE A 72 -21.36 -23.58 -9.24
C ILE A 72 -21.70 -22.75 -8.02
N GLY A 73 -22.30 -21.57 -8.23
CA GLY A 73 -22.80 -20.71 -7.18
C GLY A 73 -21.70 -20.19 -6.26
N GLN A 74 -21.90 -20.28 -4.95
CA GLN A 74 -20.94 -19.77 -3.97
C GLN A 74 -19.57 -20.43 -4.03
N ALA A 75 -19.48 -21.69 -4.44
CA ALA A 75 -18.20 -22.40 -4.57
C ALA A 75 -17.30 -21.76 -5.62
N ALA A 76 -17.88 -21.27 -6.73
CA ALA A 76 -17.14 -20.59 -7.81
C ALA A 76 -16.65 -19.19 -7.38
N LEU A 77 -17.35 -18.53 -6.45
CA LEU A 77 -16.99 -17.19 -5.95
C LEU A 77 -16.05 -17.23 -4.75
N GLN A 78 -15.79 -18.41 -4.19
CA GLN A 78 -15.16 -18.55 -2.89
C GLN A 78 -13.72 -18.03 -2.87
N ASP A 79 -12.96 -18.23 -3.93
CA ASP A 79 -11.55 -17.79 -4.03
C ASP A 79 -11.49 -16.26 -4.06
N THR A 80 -12.13 -15.64 -5.04
CA THR A 80 -12.24 -14.18 -5.19
C THR A 80 -12.72 -13.49 -3.91
N MET A 81 -13.78 -14.02 -3.28
CA MET A 81 -14.31 -13.41 -2.06
C MET A 81 -13.38 -13.56 -0.87
N LYS A 82 -12.65 -14.67 -0.74
CA LYS A 82 -11.63 -14.84 0.29
C LYS A 82 -10.49 -13.86 0.11
N ASP A 83 -10.02 -13.65 -1.11
CA ASP A 83 -8.90 -12.76 -1.40
C ASP A 83 -9.29 -11.31 -1.10
N ILE A 84 -10.48 -10.87 -1.49
CA ILE A 84 -11.01 -9.54 -1.13
C ILE A 84 -11.13 -9.37 0.40
N ILE A 85 -11.63 -10.38 1.11
CA ILE A 85 -11.77 -10.32 2.59
C ILE A 85 -10.40 -10.26 3.26
N VAL A 86 -9.44 -11.07 2.85
CA VAL A 86 -8.08 -11.08 3.38
C VAL A 86 -7.39 -9.74 3.11
N ASP A 87 -7.58 -9.19 1.92
CA ASP A 87 -7.07 -7.87 1.55
C ASP A 87 -7.68 -6.76 2.41
N ALA A 88 -8.99 -6.81 2.64
CA ALA A 88 -9.68 -5.86 3.51
C ALA A 88 -9.14 -5.90 4.95
N ILE A 89 -9.01 -7.10 5.52
CA ILE A 89 -8.48 -7.27 6.88
C ILE A 89 -7.04 -6.76 6.95
N GLY A 90 -6.18 -7.16 6.00
CA GLY A 90 -4.79 -6.72 5.95
C GLY A 90 -4.66 -5.20 5.82
N ALA A 91 -5.46 -4.58 4.96
CA ALA A 91 -5.49 -3.13 4.78
C ALA A 91 -5.91 -2.40 6.06
N LEU A 92 -6.96 -2.87 6.74
CA LEU A 92 -7.44 -2.29 8.00
C LEU A 92 -6.41 -2.41 9.13
N VAL A 93 -5.76 -3.55 9.26
CA VAL A 93 -4.69 -3.76 10.26
C VAL A 93 -3.54 -2.78 10.04
N MET A 94 -3.02 -2.70 8.80
CA MET A 94 -1.90 -1.82 8.48
C MET A 94 -2.27 -0.34 8.62
N SER A 95 -3.46 0.05 8.20
CA SER A 95 -3.95 1.42 8.36
C SER A 95 -4.14 1.82 9.82
N THR A 96 -4.59 0.88 10.67
CA THR A 96 -4.71 1.09 12.12
C THR A 96 -3.34 1.30 12.76
N ILE A 97 -2.35 0.47 12.42
CA ILE A 97 -0.96 0.62 12.88
C ILE A 97 -0.40 1.97 12.44
N GLY A 98 -0.60 2.35 11.19
CA GLY A 98 -0.19 3.64 10.64
C GLY A 98 -0.85 4.82 11.35
N TYR A 99 -2.16 4.75 11.59
CA TYR A 99 -2.90 5.76 12.35
C TYR A 99 -2.35 5.94 13.77
N ILE A 100 -2.15 4.86 14.50
CA ILE A 100 -1.60 4.86 15.87
C ILE A 100 -0.21 5.51 15.87
N SER A 101 0.63 5.16 14.89
CA SER A 101 1.96 5.73 14.76
C SER A 101 1.97 7.23 14.50
N LEU A 102 1.14 7.71 13.59
CA LEU A 102 1.01 9.14 13.31
C LEU A 102 0.47 9.90 14.52
N LYS A 103 -0.56 9.37 15.18
CA LYS A 103 -1.21 10.02 16.32
C LYS A 103 -0.30 10.12 17.54
N TYR A 104 0.49 9.10 17.82
CA TYR A 104 1.32 9.03 19.03
C TYR A 104 2.80 9.31 18.79
N LYS A 105 3.19 9.75 17.57
CA LYS A 105 4.58 10.06 17.16
C LYS A 105 5.59 8.96 17.56
N LYS A 106 5.16 7.72 17.55
CA LYS A 106 6.02 6.57 17.84
C LYS A 106 6.83 6.22 16.61
N GLY A 107 8.13 6.50 16.62
CA GLY A 107 9.08 6.32 15.52
C GLY A 107 9.37 4.87 15.08
N TRP A 108 8.61 3.86 15.57
CA TRP A 108 8.82 2.47 15.14
C TRP A 108 8.21 2.15 13.77
N VAL A 109 7.28 2.98 13.26
CA VAL A 109 6.81 2.87 11.86
C VAL A 109 7.86 3.35 10.85
N GLU A 110 8.80 4.22 11.25
CA GLU A 110 9.95 4.53 10.39
C GLU A 110 10.81 3.30 10.07
N LYS A 111 10.77 2.26 10.90
CA LYS A 111 11.45 0.99 10.66
C LYS A 111 10.67 0.06 9.71
N LEU A 112 9.35 0.24 9.60
CA LEU A 112 8.47 -0.53 8.70
C LEU A 112 8.30 0.12 7.32
N MET A 113 8.45 1.44 7.24
CA MET A 113 8.48 2.14 5.95
C MET A 113 9.86 1.95 5.32
N ILE A 114 9.87 1.51 4.07
CA ILE A 114 11.09 1.44 3.25
C ILE A 114 11.71 2.84 3.22
N ARG A 115 12.84 3.02 3.87
CA ARG A 115 13.63 4.27 3.80
C ARG A 115 14.11 4.45 2.37
N PHE A 116 13.41 5.23 1.59
CA PHE A 116 14.03 5.85 0.42
C PHE A 116 15.03 6.87 0.94
N HIS A 117 16.30 6.47 0.98
CA HIS A 117 17.40 7.33 1.38
C HIS A 117 17.64 8.37 0.27
N VAL A 118 16.93 9.49 0.32
CA VAL A 118 17.35 10.68 -0.41
C VAL A 118 18.57 11.21 0.32
N LYS A 119 19.74 10.89 -0.20
CA LYS A 119 21.02 11.42 0.25
C LYS A 119 20.98 12.94 0.05
N LYS A 120 20.87 13.68 1.15
CA LYS A 120 20.97 15.14 1.15
C LYS A 120 22.35 15.53 0.59
N PRO A 121 22.48 16.38 -0.43
CA PRO A 121 23.79 16.79 -0.91
C PRO A 121 24.50 17.56 0.20
N GLU A 122 25.70 17.11 0.52
CA GLU A 122 26.62 17.72 1.48
C GLU A 122 26.98 19.13 1.00
N LYS A 123 26.53 20.16 1.72
CA LYS A 123 26.98 21.54 1.51
C LYS A 123 28.42 21.63 1.97
N ASN A 124 29.36 21.42 1.04
CA ASN A 124 30.75 21.79 1.22
C ASN A 124 30.86 23.32 1.25
N GLY A 125 30.75 23.89 2.43
CA GLY A 125 31.01 25.29 2.75
C GLY A 125 32.33 25.41 3.46
N LYS A 126 33.46 25.24 2.77
CA LYS A 126 34.74 25.75 3.24
C LYS A 126 34.97 27.13 2.69
N THR A 127 34.52 28.14 3.41
CA THR A 127 35.06 29.48 3.24
C THR A 127 36.36 29.58 4.04
N LYS A 128 37.48 29.46 3.37
CA LYS A 128 38.78 29.85 3.92
C LYS A 128 38.78 31.37 4.12
N LYS A 129 38.80 31.79 5.36
CA LYS A 129 39.21 33.13 5.76
C LYS A 129 40.72 33.21 5.59
N GLY A 130 41.21 33.86 4.53
CA GLY A 130 42.56 34.34 4.47
C GLY A 130 42.70 35.53 5.38
N LYS A 131 43.55 35.43 6.37
CA LYS A 131 44.24 36.48 7.04
C LYS A 131 45.42 36.81 6.17
N ASP A 132 45.66 38.15 5.93
CA ASP A 132 46.99 38.73 6.00
C ASP A 132 46.89 40.18 5.61
N GLU A 133 47.38 41.03 6.53
CA GLU A 133 47.99 42.35 6.47
C GLU A 133 47.16 43.55 6.00
#